data_435c0fb00ca9e15ccb9d718765585904
#
_entry.id   435c0fb00ca9e15ccb9d718765585904
#
_cell.length_a   1.000
_cell.length_b   1.000
_cell.length_c   1.000
_cell.angle_alpha   90.00
_cell.angle_beta   90.00
_cell.angle_gamma   90.00
#
_symmetry.space_group_name_H-M   'P 1'
#
loop_
_entity.id
_entity.type
_entity.pdbx_description
1 polymer ?
#
loop_
_entity_poly.entity_id
_entity_poly.type
_entity_poly.pdbx_seq_one_letter_code
_entity_poly.pdbx_strand_id
1 'polypeptide(L)'
;DHLEIERAHVVGLSMGGFATLHFGFRHPSRALSLVVAGVGYGAEKEQQARFKEEVGVVAKSLLEEGMAAFAGKYAYGPTRVQFENKDPRGFAEFKRALAEHSALGSANTQISCQGERPSLYDLIAEMRAMTVPTLVLTGDEDWPCLAPALLMKREIPSAALAVMPNCGHTINLEDPDQFNRIVGDFIGQVDAGRWPRRDPRALSASITGMKG
;
A
#
# COMPACT_ATOMS: atom_id res chain seq x y z
N ASP A 1 -9.74 -11.55 -17.62
CA ASP A 1 -10.37 -12.51 -18.54
C ASP A 1 -11.53 -11.88 -19.34
N HIS A 2 -12.45 -11.16 -18.69
CA HIS A 2 -13.58 -10.51 -19.37
C HIS A 2 -13.14 -9.49 -20.46
N LEU A 3 -12.05 -8.77 -20.22
CA LEU A 3 -11.48 -7.80 -21.16
C LEU A 3 -10.40 -8.41 -22.05
N GLU A 4 -10.18 -9.72 -22.00
CA GLU A 4 -9.15 -10.44 -22.76
C GLU A 4 -7.73 -9.89 -22.54
N ILE A 5 -7.49 -9.20 -21.40
CA ILE A 5 -6.17 -8.70 -21.03
C ILE A 5 -5.37 -9.85 -20.41
N GLU A 6 -4.30 -10.24 -21.06
CA GLU A 6 -3.44 -11.34 -20.62
C GLU A 6 -2.58 -10.90 -19.41
N ARG A 7 -1.96 -9.73 -19.50
CA ARG A 7 -1.06 -9.19 -18.46
C ARG A 7 -1.24 -7.68 -18.30
N ALA A 8 -1.05 -7.18 -17.06
CA ALA A 8 -1.16 -5.76 -16.76
C ALA A 8 -0.14 -5.31 -15.70
N HIS A 9 0.17 -4.01 -15.67
CA HIS A 9 0.74 -3.37 -14.50
C HIS A 9 -0.37 -3.21 -13.46
N VAL A 10 -0.11 -3.60 -12.22
CA VAL A 10 -1.10 -3.56 -11.15
C VAL A 10 -0.67 -2.52 -10.12
N VAL A 11 -1.51 -1.51 -9.92
CA VAL A 11 -1.25 -0.39 -9.01
C VAL A 11 -2.32 -0.37 -7.93
N GLY A 12 -1.92 -0.34 -6.67
CA GLY A 12 -2.86 -0.25 -5.57
C GLY A 12 -2.31 0.53 -4.39
N LEU A 13 -3.20 1.30 -3.75
CA LEU A 13 -2.91 2.06 -2.53
C LEU A 13 -3.66 1.44 -1.35
N SER A 14 -3.01 1.38 -0.18
CA SER A 14 -3.60 0.93 1.08
C SER A 14 -4.16 -0.50 0.97
N MET A 15 -5.44 -0.72 1.16
CA MET A 15 -6.11 -2.00 0.93
C MET A 15 -5.87 -2.51 -0.51
N GLY A 16 -5.89 -1.62 -1.50
CA GLY A 16 -5.54 -1.94 -2.89
C GLY A 16 -4.07 -2.35 -3.04
N GLY A 17 -3.16 -1.79 -2.24
CA GLY A 17 -1.76 -2.18 -2.18
C GLY A 17 -1.58 -3.60 -1.63
N PHE A 18 -2.30 -3.97 -0.58
CA PHE A 18 -2.36 -5.36 -0.09
C PHE A 18 -2.90 -6.31 -1.18
N ALA A 19 -3.99 -5.94 -1.85
CA ALA A 19 -4.54 -6.74 -2.94
C ALA A 19 -3.53 -6.90 -4.09
N THR A 20 -2.79 -5.84 -4.45
CA THR A 20 -1.72 -5.86 -5.45
C THR A 20 -0.61 -6.81 -5.06
N LEU A 21 -0.17 -6.79 -3.81
CA LEU A 21 0.86 -7.69 -3.30
C LEU A 21 0.40 -9.17 -3.37
N HIS A 22 -0.83 -9.45 -2.91
CA HIS A 22 -1.43 -10.78 -3.00
C HIS A 22 -1.67 -11.23 -4.46
N PHE A 23 -2.00 -10.30 -5.36
CA PHE A 23 -2.08 -10.61 -6.80
C PHE A 23 -0.73 -11.11 -7.32
N GLY A 24 0.35 -10.44 -6.95
CA GLY A 24 1.71 -10.88 -7.32
C GLY A 24 2.08 -12.26 -6.77
N PHE A 25 1.66 -12.61 -5.56
CA PHE A 25 1.88 -13.95 -4.99
C PHE A 25 1.10 -15.05 -5.71
N ARG A 26 -0.16 -14.78 -6.05
CA ARG A 26 -1.09 -15.78 -6.57
C ARG A 26 -1.10 -15.88 -8.09
N HIS A 27 -0.83 -14.77 -8.77
CA HIS A 27 -0.94 -14.65 -10.23
C HIS A 27 0.28 -13.96 -10.86
N PRO A 28 1.54 -14.38 -10.54
CA PRO A 28 2.75 -13.68 -11.00
C PRO A 28 2.85 -13.62 -12.53
N SER A 29 2.34 -14.63 -13.25
CA SER A 29 2.33 -14.66 -14.70
C SER A 29 1.38 -13.64 -15.35
N ARG A 30 0.40 -13.09 -14.59
CA ARG A 30 -0.58 -12.09 -15.04
C ARG A 30 -0.11 -10.65 -14.77
N ALA A 31 0.96 -10.46 -14.00
CA ALA A 31 1.51 -9.15 -13.69
C ALA A 31 2.72 -8.81 -14.59
N LEU A 32 2.71 -7.62 -15.20
CA LEU A 32 3.90 -7.00 -15.78
C LEU A 32 4.76 -6.37 -14.68
N SER A 33 4.14 -5.64 -13.77
CA SER A 33 4.73 -5.09 -12.56
C SER A 33 3.69 -4.81 -11.49
N LEU A 34 4.17 -4.55 -10.26
CA LEU A 34 3.34 -4.21 -9.10
C LEU A 34 3.77 -2.86 -8.52
N VAL A 35 2.82 -1.97 -8.27
CA VAL A 35 3.01 -0.80 -7.42
C VAL A 35 2.24 -1.01 -6.12
N VAL A 36 2.96 -1.23 -5.04
CA VAL A 36 2.44 -1.54 -3.71
C VAL A 36 2.60 -0.29 -2.85
N ALA A 37 1.54 0.52 -2.80
CA ALA A 37 1.57 1.83 -2.16
C ALA A 37 0.83 1.84 -0.82
N GLY A 38 1.37 2.56 0.19
CA GLY A 38 0.72 2.80 1.49
C GLY A 38 0.30 1.53 2.22
N VAL A 39 1.17 0.50 2.23
CA VAL A 39 0.85 -0.80 2.83
C VAL A 39 1.56 -0.94 4.17
N GLY A 40 0.77 -1.12 5.24
CA GLY A 40 1.42 -1.29 6.55
C GLY A 40 0.51 -1.36 7.75
N TYR A 41 -0.50 -0.51 7.87
CA TYR A 41 -1.31 -0.45 9.09
C TYR A 41 -1.92 -1.81 9.44
N GLY A 42 -1.67 -2.27 10.69
CA GLY A 42 -2.09 -3.61 11.14
C GLY A 42 -1.26 -4.77 10.56
N ALA A 43 -0.15 -4.49 9.88
CA ALA A 43 0.71 -5.53 9.32
C ALA A 43 1.62 -6.20 10.36
N GLU A 44 2.04 -5.46 11.40
CA GLU A 44 2.93 -5.95 12.45
C GLU A 44 2.17 -6.88 13.42
N LYS A 45 2.82 -7.99 13.79
CA LYS A 45 2.19 -9.05 14.63
C LYS A 45 1.72 -8.53 15.98
N GLU A 46 2.52 -7.68 16.59
CA GLU A 46 2.25 -7.10 17.91
C GLU A 46 1.03 -6.18 17.89
N GLN A 47 0.71 -5.61 16.74
CA GLN A 47 -0.40 -4.68 16.57
C GLN A 47 -1.67 -5.33 16.00
N GLN A 48 -1.62 -6.59 15.58
CA GLN A 48 -2.75 -7.26 14.92
C GLN A 48 -4.00 -7.34 15.79
N ALA A 49 -3.85 -7.67 17.08
CA ALA A 49 -4.99 -7.77 18.00
C ALA A 49 -5.71 -6.41 18.11
N ARG A 50 -4.96 -5.33 18.33
CA ARG A 50 -5.48 -3.97 18.38
C ARG A 50 -6.12 -3.56 17.06
N PHE A 51 -5.48 -3.88 15.94
CA PHE A 51 -6.01 -3.57 14.60
C PHE A 51 -7.36 -4.26 14.36
N LYS A 52 -7.50 -5.53 14.73
CA LYS A 52 -8.77 -6.27 14.61
C LYS A 52 -9.87 -5.67 15.49
N GLU A 53 -9.55 -5.22 16.69
CA GLU A 53 -10.47 -4.50 17.55
C GLU A 53 -10.93 -3.19 16.90
N GLU A 54 -10.01 -2.39 16.38
CA GLU A 54 -10.31 -1.13 15.68
C GLU A 54 -11.19 -1.37 14.44
N VAL A 55 -10.92 -2.43 13.67
CA VAL A 55 -11.76 -2.87 12.54
C VAL A 55 -13.20 -3.15 12.99
N GLY A 56 -13.38 -3.83 14.12
CA GLY A 56 -14.71 -4.07 14.70
C GLY A 56 -15.44 -2.79 15.10
N VAL A 57 -14.71 -1.85 15.73
CA VAL A 57 -15.25 -0.53 16.12
C VAL A 57 -15.67 0.25 14.88
N VAL A 58 -14.83 0.27 13.84
CA VAL A 58 -15.14 0.94 12.57
C VAL A 58 -16.37 0.34 11.90
N ALA A 59 -16.44 -0.99 11.81
CA ALA A 59 -17.59 -1.67 11.19
C ALA A 59 -18.90 -1.39 11.95
N LYS A 60 -18.86 -1.37 13.29
CA LYS A 60 -20.00 -1.01 14.14
C LYS A 60 -20.45 0.44 13.89
N SER A 61 -19.52 1.40 13.90
CA SER A 61 -19.83 2.81 13.63
C SER A 61 -20.46 3.01 12.24
N LEU A 62 -19.96 2.30 11.21
CA LEU A 62 -20.51 2.31 9.86
C LEU A 62 -21.98 1.86 9.83
N LEU A 63 -22.32 0.80 10.56
CA LEU A 63 -23.68 0.23 10.59
C LEU A 63 -24.65 1.05 11.44
N GLU A 64 -24.20 1.62 12.54
CA GLU A 64 -25.03 2.36 13.49
C GLU A 64 -25.18 3.84 13.15
N GLU A 65 -24.09 4.50 12.70
CA GLU A 65 -24.08 5.93 12.45
C GLU A 65 -24.14 6.30 10.96
N GLY A 66 -23.80 5.34 10.07
CA GLY A 66 -23.77 5.52 8.62
C GLY A 66 -22.49 6.18 8.08
N MET A 67 -22.38 6.20 6.74
CA MET A 67 -21.16 6.67 6.05
C MET A 67 -20.88 8.16 6.23
N ALA A 68 -21.90 9.01 6.31
CA ALA A 68 -21.69 10.44 6.45
C ALA A 68 -21.03 10.80 7.80
N ALA A 69 -21.50 10.19 8.90
CA ALA A 69 -20.92 10.36 10.22
C ALA A 69 -19.48 9.78 10.29
N PHE A 70 -19.30 8.59 9.70
CA PHE A 70 -17.99 7.95 9.60
C PHE A 70 -16.99 8.80 8.81
N ALA A 71 -17.36 9.30 7.62
CA ALA A 71 -16.50 10.14 6.79
C ALA A 71 -16.10 11.44 7.50
N GLY A 72 -17.01 12.01 8.30
CA GLY A 72 -16.77 13.18 9.14
C GLY A 72 -15.69 12.96 10.21
N LYS A 73 -15.46 11.72 10.64
CA LYS A 73 -14.43 11.35 11.62
C LYS A 73 -13.15 10.83 10.90
N TYR A 74 -13.33 9.86 10.02
CA TYR A 74 -12.24 9.14 9.38
C TYR A 74 -11.36 10.00 8.47
N ALA A 75 -11.96 10.97 7.76
CA ALA A 75 -11.19 11.88 6.89
C ALA A 75 -10.12 12.66 7.68
N TYR A 76 -10.38 13.02 8.93
CA TYR A 76 -9.45 13.76 9.79
C TYR A 76 -8.46 12.87 10.55
N GLY A 77 -8.25 11.63 10.10
CA GLY A 77 -7.24 10.76 10.67
C GLY A 77 -5.81 11.33 10.49
N PRO A 78 -4.88 11.02 11.41
CA PRO A 78 -3.55 11.64 11.47
C PRO A 78 -2.75 11.49 10.18
N THR A 79 -2.92 10.41 9.46
CA THR A 79 -2.21 10.14 8.20
C THR A 79 -2.75 10.92 6.99
N ARG A 80 -3.76 11.79 7.17
CA ARG A 80 -4.36 12.64 6.12
C ARG A 80 -4.19 14.13 6.36
N VAL A 81 -3.47 14.50 7.41
CA VAL A 81 -3.20 15.91 7.75
C VAL A 81 -2.50 16.65 6.61
N GLN A 82 -1.56 15.99 5.93
CA GLN A 82 -0.86 16.59 4.80
C GLN A 82 -1.80 16.82 3.62
N PHE A 83 -2.76 15.93 3.35
CA PHE A 83 -3.74 16.13 2.30
C PHE A 83 -4.62 17.35 2.59
N GLU A 84 -5.16 17.45 3.81
CA GLU A 84 -5.96 18.61 4.22
C GLU A 84 -5.20 19.93 4.07
N ASN A 85 -3.91 19.95 4.48
CA ASN A 85 -3.07 21.15 4.43
C ASN A 85 -2.69 21.56 3.01
N LYS A 86 -2.39 20.61 2.13
CA LYS A 86 -1.91 20.88 0.77
C LYS A 86 -3.03 21.22 -0.20
N ASP A 87 -4.14 20.50 -0.10
CA ASP A 87 -5.30 20.67 -0.98
C ASP A 87 -6.62 20.59 -0.20
N PRO A 88 -6.99 21.68 0.50
CA PRO A 88 -8.25 21.71 1.26
C PRO A 88 -9.49 21.44 0.42
N ARG A 89 -9.46 21.82 -0.89
CA ARG A 89 -10.56 21.58 -1.82
C ARG A 89 -10.66 20.09 -2.17
N GLY A 90 -9.59 19.48 -2.61
CA GLY A 90 -9.53 18.05 -2.92
C GLY A 90 -9.84 17.20 -1.67
N PHE A 91 -9.40 17.63 -0.49
CA PHE A 91 -9.74 16.99 0.77
C PHE A 91 -11.26 17.04 1.07
N ALA A 92 -11.91 18.19 0.81
CA ALA A 92 -13.37 18.29 0.96
C ALA A 92 -14.11 17.39 -0.05
N GLU A 93 -13.64 17.31 -1.29
CA GLU A 93 -14.17 16.41 -2.33
C GLU A 93 -13.99 14.94 -1.92
N PHE A 94 -12.81 14.54 -1.42
CA PHE A 94 -12.54 13.22 -0.87
C PHE A 94 -13.52 12.85 0.25
N LYS A 95 -13.70 13.73 1.23
CA LYS A 95 -14.62 13.51 2.35
C LYS A 95 -16.07 13.33 1.87
N ARG A 96 -16.51 14.12 0.91
CA ARG A 96 -17.84 14.02 0.30
C ARG A 96 -18.00 12.68 -0.42
N ALA A 97 -17.06 12.31 -1.28
CA ALA A 97 -17.09 11.05 -2.02
C ALA A 97 -17.09 9.83 -1.07
N LEU A 98 -16.30 9.88 0.01
CA LEU A 98 -16.29 8.84 1.03
C LEU A 98 -17.67 8.66 1.68
N ALA A 99 -18.39 9.75 1.93
CA ALA A 99 -19.73 9.71 2.53
C ALA A 99 -20.81 9.08 1.60
N GLU A 100 -20.53 8.98 0.30
CA GLU A 100 -21.44 8.39 -0.70
C GLU A 100 -21.32 6.84 -0.78
N HIS A 101 -20.34 6.23 -0.10
CA HIS A 101 -20.17 4.78 -0.11
C HIS A 101 -21.31 4.06 0.62
N SER A 102 -21.50 2.77 0.30
CA SER A 102 -22.41 1.91 1.06
C SER A 102 -21.86 1.63 2.46
N ALA A 103 -22.61 1.98 3.51
CA ALA A 103 -22.22 1.68 4.88
C ALA A 103 -22.08 0.16 5.11
N LEU A 104 -23.02 -0.64 4.60
CA LEU A 104 -22.99 -2.11 4.69
C LEU A 104 -21.80 -2.68 3.91
N GLY A 105 -21.56 -2.20 2.67
CA GLY A 105 -20.42 -2.63 1.86
C GLY A 105 -19.08 -2.30 2.54
N SER A 106 -18.95 -1.11 3.11
CA SER A 106 -17.77 -0.67 3.84
C SER A 106 -17.55 -1.48 5.12
N ALA A 107 -18.60 -1.74 5.90
CA ALA A 107 -18.52 -2.57 7.11
C ALA A 107 -18.10 -4.02 6.78
N ASN A 108 -18.69 -4.64 5.75
CA ASN A 108 -18.30 -5.97 5.29
C ASN A 108 -16.84 -6.00 4.83
N THR A 109 -16.38 -4.97 4.11
CA THR A 109 -14.97 -4.85 3.69
C THR A 109 -14.04 -4.74 4.89
N GLN A 110 -14.40 -3.99 5.92
CA GLN A 110 -13.62 -3.92 7.15
C GLN A 110 -13.50 -5.30 7.80
N ILE A 111 -14.60 -5.98 8.03
CA ILE A 111 -14.60 -7.28 8.72
C ILE A 111 -13.89 -8.34 7.88
N SER A 112 -14.31 -8.55 6.63
CA SER A 112 -13.89 -9.71 5.83
C SER A 112 -12.55 -9.53 5.14
N CYS A 113 -12.18 -8.29 4.75
CA CYS A 113 -10.91 -8.05 4.06
C CYS A 113 -9.83 -7.52 5.02
N GLN A 114 -10.15 -6.48 5.78
CA GLN A 114 -9.15 -5.87 6.66
C GLN A 114 -8.90 -6.72 7.91
N GLY A 115 -9.95 -7.17 8.58
CA GLY A 115 -9.85 -7.97 9.80
C GLY A 115 -9.26 -9.36 9.61
N GLU A 116 -9.45 -9.96 8.42
CA GLU A 116 -9.00 -11.33 8.11
C GLU A 116 -7.66 -11.39 7.36
N ARG A 117 -7.09 -10.24 6.95
CA ARG A 117 -5.82 -10.29 6.23
C ARG A 117 -4.68 -10.75 7.14
N PRO A 118 -3.73 -11.57 6.63
CA PRO A 118 -2.55 -12.00 7.37
C PRO A 118 -1.60 -10.83 7.64
N SER A 119 -0.74 -11.01 8.65
CA SER A 119 0.42 -10.14 8.84
C SER A 119 1.35 -10.21 7.64
N LEU A 120 1.96 -9.09 7.25
CA LEU A 120 3.04 -9.11 6.24
C LEU A 120 4.24 -9.94 6.71
N TYR A 121 4.47 -10.01 8.01
CA TYR A 121 5.57 -10.80 8.58
C TYR A 121 5.33 -12.32 8.50
N ASP A 122 4.09 -12.75 8.21
CA ASP A 122 3.78 -14.16 7.92
C ASP A 122 3.99 -14.51 6.43
N LEU A 123 4.16 -13.50 5.56
CA LEU A 123 4.30 -13.64 4.10
C LEU A 123 5.74 -13.48 3.60
N ILE A 124 6.73 -13.64 4.48
CA ILE A 124 8.16 -13.47 4.13
C ILE A 124 8.59 -14.48 3.07
N ALA A 125 8.11 -15.71 3.14
CA ALA A 125 8.45 -16.74 2.16
C ALA A 125 7.95 -16.38 0.75
N GLU A 126 6.71 -15.91 0.65
CA GLU A 126 6.10 -15.43 -0.60
C GLU A 126 6.83 -14.20 -1.15
N MET A 127 7.19 -13.26 -0.26
CA MET A 127 7.97 -12.08 -0.65
C MET A 127 9.34 -12.46 -1.24
N ARG A 128 10.05 -13.40 -0.62
CA ARG A 128 11.36 -13.89 -1.11
C ARG A 128 11.26 -14.61 -2.44
N ALA A 129 10.14 -15.28 -2.69
CA ALA A 129 9.86 -15.97 -3.94
C ALA A 129 9.39 -15.05 -5.07
N MET A 130 9.02 -13.78 -4.75
CA MET A 130 8.51 -12.83 -5.72
C MET A 130 9.53 -12.51 -6.81
N THR A 131 9.11 -12.67 -8.07
CA THR A 131 9.93 -12.38 -9.24
C THR A 131 9.42 -11.18 -10.04
N VAL A 132 8.16 -10.78 -9.82
CA VAL A 132 7.53 -9.67 -10.54
C VAL A 132 8.22 -8.35 -10.16
N PRO A 133 8.60 -7.50 -11.11
CA PRO A 133 9.08 -6.14 -10.83
C PRO A 133 8.14 -5.41 -9.88
N THR A 134 8.65 -4.90 -8.77
CA THR A 134 7.82 -4.32 -7.72
C THR A 134 8.35 -2.95 -7.30
N LEU A 135 7.48 -1.96 -7.25
CA LEU A 135 7.72 -0.67 -6.60
C LEU A 135 6.93 -0.61 -5.28
N VAL A 136 7.63 -0.49 -4.17
CA VAL A 136 7.03 -0.16 -2.87
C VAL A 136 7.07 1.36 -2.72
N LEU A 137 5.92 1.97 -2.39
CA LEU A 137 5.78 3.42 -2.34
C LEU A 137 5.02 3.84 -1.08
N THR A 138 5.51 4.82 -0.34
CA THR A 138 4.84 5.34 0.86
C THR A 138 5.15 6.82 1.08
N GLY A 139 4.35 7.51 1.87
CA GLY A 139 4.67 8.84 2.37
C GLY A 139 5.57 8.77 3.61
N ASP A 140 6.39 9.77 3.84
CA ASP A 140 7.30 9.84 4.99
C ASP A 140 6.56 10.13 6.31
N GLU A 141 5.32 10.61 6.23
CA GLU A 141 4.43 10.80 7.38
C GLU A 141 3.35 9.71 7.50
N ASP A 142 3.39 8.67 6.67
CA ASP A 142 2.57 7.48 6.83
C ASP A 142 3.25 6.47 7.76
N TRP A 143 3.43 6.88 9.02
CA TRP A 143 4.20 6.14 10.03
C TRP A 143 3.90 4.65 10.12
N PRO A 144 2.62 4.20 10.06
CA PRO A 144 2.31 2.76 10.13
C PRO A 144 2.80 1.96 8.93
N CYS A 145 3.15 2.63 7.83
CA CYS A 145 3.56 1.98 6.57
C CYS A 145 5.09 1.98 6.37
N LEU A 146 5.86 2.78 7.12
CA LEU A 146 7.31 2.89 6.92
C LEU A 146 8.07 1.59 7.21
N ALA A 147 7.88 1.00 8.39
CA ALA A 147 8.55 -0.26 8.75
C ALA A 147 8.13 -1.42 7.83
N PRO A 148 6.83 -1.62 7.51
CA PRO A 148 6.41 -2.59 6.50
C PRO A 148 6.96 -2.33 5.10
N ALA A 149 7.11 -1.08 4.68
CA ALA A 149 7.72 -0.74 3.39
C ALA A 149 9.20 -1.17 3.33
N LEU A 150 9.95 -0.94 4.41
CA LEU A 150 11.33 -1.41 4.56
C LEU A 150 11.41 -2.95 4.57
N LEU A 151 10.47 -3.64 5.25
CA LEU A 151 10.36 -5.10 5.22
C LEU A 151 10.18 -5.59 3.78
N MET A 152 9.19 -5.09 3.05
CA MET A 152 8.93 -5.47 1.66
C MET A 152 10.14 -5.21 0.78
N LYS A 153 10.81 -4.06 0.92
CA LYS A 153 12.04 -3.75 0.18
C LYS A 153 13.16 -4.75 0.49
N ARG A 154 13.28 -5.18 1.73
CA ARG A 154 14.31 -6.13 2.14
C ARG A 154 14.03 -7.54 1.61
N GLU A 155 12.79 -8.00 1.73
CA GLU A 155 12.42 -9.38 1.47
C GLU A 155 12.11 -9.66 -0.01
N ILE A 156 11.59 -8.69 -0.78
CA ILE A 156 11.28 -8.85 -2.20
C ILE A 156 12.52 -8.53 -3.06
N PRO A 157 13.12 -9.54 -3.75
CA PRO A 157 14.35 -9.32 -4.52
C PRO A 157 14.20 -8.37 -5.69
N SER A 158 13.00 -8.27 -6.27
CA SER A 158 12.66 -7.40 -7.41
C SER A 158 12.15 -6.02 -7.00
N ALA A 159 12.08 -5.72 -5.68
CA ALA A 159 11.53 -4.46 -5.20
C ALA A 159 12.53 -3.31 -5.19
N ALA A 160 12.05 -2.11 -5.55
CA ALA A 160 12.61 -0.84 -5.11
C ALA A 160 11.66 -0.17 -4.12
N LEU A 161 12.18 0.77 -3.33
CA LEU A 161 11.44 1.58 -2.39
C LEU A 161 11.59 3.05 -2.76
N ALA A 162 10.47 3.75 -2.83
CA ALA A 162 10.42 5.20 -2.85
C ALA A 162 9.59 5.71 -1.67
N VAL A 163 10.06 6.78 -1.04
CA VAL A 163 9.37 7.47 0.05
C VAL A 163 9.13 8.89 -0.40
N MET A 164 7.87 9.31 -0.47
CA MET A 164 7.47 10.65 -0.89
C MET A 164 7.55 11.61 0.30
N PRO A 165 8.33 12.70 0.20
CA PRO A 165 8.50 13.64 1.30
C PRO A 165 7.24 14.46 1.55
N ASN A 166 7.02 14.79 2.82
CA ASN A 166 5.86 15.58 3.29
C ASN A 166 4.52 15.00 2.87
N CYS A 167 4.41 13.68 2.75
CA CYS A 167 3.19 12.99 2.35
C CYS A 167 2.76 12.00 3.44
N GLY A 168 1.46 11.98 3.71
CA GLY A 168 0.82 10.98 4.57
C GLY A 168 0.42 9.74 3.78
N HIS A 169 -0.83 9.30 3.98
CA HIS A 169 -1.32 8.04 3.43
C HIS A 169 -1.88 8.13 2.02
N THR A 170 -2.46 9.26 1.64
CA THR A 170 -3.14 9.46 0.35
C THR A 170 -2.19 10.08 -0.68
N ILE A 171 -0.99 9.53 -0.80
CA ILE A 171 0.13 10.07 -1.58
C ILE A 171 -0.22 10.41 -3.03
N ASN A 172 -1.15 9.68 -3.64
CA ASN A 172 -1.64 9.91 -5.00
C ASN A 172 -2.56 11.15 -5.11
N LEU A 173 -3.12 11.61 -4.00
CA LEU A 173 -3.95 12.82 -3.91
C LEU A 173 -3.17 14.00 -3.34
N GLU A 174 -2.22 13.72 -2.45
CA GLU A 174 -1.41 14.73 -1.76
C GLU A 174 -0.34 15.37 -2.66
N ASP A 175 0.25 14.58 -3.55
CA ASP A 175 1.21 15.02 -4.56
C ASP A 175 1.08 14.16 -5.83
N PRO A 176 0.01 14.39 -6.63
CA PRO A 176 -0.28 13.58 -7.82
C PRO A 176 0.82 13.64 -8.88
N ASP A 177 1.49 14.79 -9.03
CA ASP A 177 2.55 14.95 -10.03
C ASP A 177 3.76 14.10 -9.68
N GLN A 178 4.18 14.10 -8.42
CA GLN A 178 5.29 13.28 -7.96
C GLN A 178 4.93 11.79 -8.00
N PHE A 179 3.74 11.42 -7.54
CA PHE A 179 3.23 10.05 -7.61
C PHE A 179 3.23 9.52 -9.05
N ASN A 180 2.63 10.26 -9.97
CA ASN A 180 2.53 9.86 -11.37
C ASN A 180 3.90 9.76 -12.04
N ARG A 181 4.84 10.66 -11.73
CA ARG A 181 6.21 10.59 -12.25
C ARG A 181 6.93 9.35 -11.77
N ILE A 182 6.92 9.06 -10.45
CA ILE A 182 7.59 7.88 -9.88
C ILE A 182 7.02 6.59 -10.47
N VAL A 183 5.69 6.48 -10.55
CA VAL A 183 5.02 5.30 -11.10
C VAL A 183 5.25 5.16 -12.60
N GLY A 184 5.17 6.27 -13.35
CA GLY A 184 5.41 6.29 -14.80
C GLY A 184 6.85 5.91 -15.15
N ASP A 185 7.83 6.44 -14.44
CA ASP A 185 9.25 6.10 -14.63
C ASP A 185 9.51 4.62 -14.33
N PHE A 186 8.90 4.09 -13.28
CA PHE A 186 8.99 2.66 -12.94
C PHE A 186 8.42 1.78 -14.06
N ILE A 187 7.19 2.06 -14.50
CA ILE A 187 6.54 1.31 -15.58
C ILE A 187 7.37 1.36 -16.85
N GLY A 188 7.85 2.55 -17.24
CA GLY A 188 8.70 2.72 -18.42
C GLY A 188 10.01 1.94 -18.35
N GLN A 189 10.61 1.79 -17.16
CA GLN A 189 11.81 0.96 -16.98
C GLN A 189 11.49 -0.53 -17.12
N VAL A 190 10.34 -0.97 -16.59
CA VAL A 190 9.89 -2.36 -16.72
C VAL A 190 9.63 -2.72 -18.18
N ASP A 191 8.89 -1.87 -18.91
CA ASP A 191 8.56 -2.08 -20.32
C ASP A 191 9.80 -2.10 -21.21
N ALA A 192 10.80 -1.31 -20.85
CA ALA A 192 12.09 -1.31 -21.53
C ALA A 192 13.02 -2.48 -21.11
N GLY A 193 12.58 -3.41 -20.25
CA GLY A 193 13.38 -4.52 -19.75
C GLY A 193 14.57 -4.10 -18.87
N ARG A 194 14.53 -2.90 -18.28
CA ARG A 194 15.63 -2.31 -17.49
C ARG A 194 15.42 -2.37 -15.97
N TRP A 195 14.49 -3.18 -15.49
CA TRP A 195 14.26 -3.37 -14.06
C TRP A 195 14.94 -4.65 -13.55
N PRO A 196 16.15 -4.57 -13.00
CA PRO A 196 16.90 -5.75 -12.53
C PRO A 196 16.39 -6.22 -11.16
N ARG A 197 16.64 -7.48 -10.86
CA ARG A 197 16.61 -7.96 -9.48
C ARG A 197 17.80 -7.38 -8.72
N ARG A 198 17.62 -7.17 -7.42
CA ARG A 198 18.69 -6.71 -6.54
C ARG A 198 19.86 -7.70 -6.56
N ASP A 199 21.07 -7.18 -6.74
CA ASP A 199 22.29 -7.96 -6.62
C ASP A 199 22.45 -8.44 -5.15
N PRO A 200 22.59 -9.75 -4.90
CA PRO A 200 22.75 -10.28 -3.53
C PRO A 200 23.95 -9.70 -2.77
N ARG A 201 24.97 -9.23 -3.47
CA ARG A 201 26.14 -8.57 -2.86
C ARG A 201 25.75 -7.29 -2.10
N ALA A 202 24.68 -6.62 -2.50
CA ALA A 202 24.14 -5.44 -1.82
C ALA A 202 23.54 -5.73 -0.43
N LEU A 203 23.40 -7.02 -0.06
CA LEU A 203 22.92 -7.45 1.27
C LEU A 203 24.07 -7.83 2.21
N SER A 204 25.32 -7.64 1.81
CA SER A 204 26.47 -7.90 2.67
C SER A 204 26.39 -7.09 3.97
N ALA A 205 26.66 -7.73 5.08
CA ALA A 205 26.76 -7.07 6.40
C ALA A 205 27.97 -6.14 6.48
N SER A 206 29.02 -6.39 5.71
CA SER A 206 30.22 -5.56 5.65
C SER A 206 30.10 -4.49 4.56
N ILE A 207 30.15 -3.22 4.95
CA ILE A 207 30.17 -2.10 4.02
C ILE A 207 31.49 -1.95 3.27
N THR A 208 32.56 -2.54 3.78
CA THR A 208 33.90 -2.47 3.18
C THR A 208 34.17 -3.59 2.21
N GLY A 209 33.38 -4.66 2.22
CA GLY A 209 33.64 -5.88 1.45
C GLY A 209 34.89 -6.65 1.88
N MET A 210 35.60 -6.18 2.90
CA MET A 210 36.76 -6.88 3.44
C MET A 210 36.29 -8.09 4.25
N LYS A 211 36.80 -9.26 3.92
CA LYS A 211 36.62 -10.48 4.72
C LYS A 211 37.54 -10.35 5.93
N GLY A 212 36.96 -10.37 7.14
CA GLY A 212 37.72 -10.56 8.38
C GLY A 212 38.19 -12.03 8.48
#